data_0701d62e82194eb283d67e737c08d18f
#
_entry.id   0701d62e82194eb283d67e737c08d18f
#
_cell.length_a   1.000
_cell.length_b   1.000
_cell.length_c   1.000
_cell.angle_alpha   90.00
_cell.angle_beta   90.00
_cell.angle_gamma   90.00
#
_symmetry.space_group_name_H-M   'P 1'
#
loop_
_entity.id
_entity.type
_entity.pdbx_description
1 polymer ?
#
loop_
_entity_poly.entity_id
_entity_poly.type
_entity_poly.pdbx_seq_one_letter_code
_entity_poly.pdbx_strand_id
1 'polypeptide(L)'
;MRFIHLADVHLGAVPDRGCPWSREREEEIWETFRRVIAGIRENPVDLLFIAGDLFHRQPLPYELKEVNDLFSGIPETRVYLMAGERDYLKENSFYRTFTWAPNVTFFPEEKVTCVKDTQFGVYVYGMSYEHSQIRQPLYDGVRPVKNDGVHILIAHGGDESHCPLNTAALAGAGF
;
A
#
# COMPACT_ATOMS: atom_id res chain seq x y z
N MET A 1 -18.40 -4.40 7.42
CA MET A 1 -17.22 -3.82 6.78
C MET A 1 -16.68 -4.81 5.76
N ARG A 2 -16.48 -4.38 4.51
CA ARG A 2 -15.86 -5.16 3.43
C ARG A 2 -14.58 -4.47 3.01
N PHE A 3 -13.55 -5.23 2.68
CA PHE A 3 -12.30 -4.65 2.21
C PHE A 3 -11.65 -5.47 1.10
N ILE A 4 -10.77 -4.83 0.35
CA ILE A 4 -9.85 -5.44 -0.59
C ILE A 4 -8.43 -5.15 -0.11
N HIS A 5 -7.55 -6.14 -0.21
CA HIS A 5 -6.13 -6.02 0.08
C HIS A 5 -5.33 -6.37 -1.18
N LEU A 6 -4.44 -5.47 -1.56
CA LEU A 6 -3.47 -5.64 -2.64
C LEU A 6 -2.06 -5.43 -2.10
N ALA A 7 -1.11 -6.16 -2.63
CA ALA A 7 0.33 -5.97 -2.44
C ALA A 7 1.03 -6.36 -3.74
N ASP A 8 2.25 -5.91 -3.92
CA ASP A 8 3.12 -6.34 -5.03
C ASP A 8 2.46 -6.18 -6.42
N VAL A 9 1.78 -5.08 -6.64
CA VAL A 9 1.11 -4.78 -7.92
C VAL A 9 2.13 -4.54 -9.02
N HIS A 10 3.25 -3.90 -8.67
CA HIS A 10 4.37 -3.63 -9.55
C HIS A 10 4.01 -2.91 -10.85
N LEU A 11 3.21 -1.85 -10.77
CA LEU A 11 2.93 -0.98 -11.92
C LEU A 11 4.25 -0.49 -12.54
N GLY A 12 4.34 -0.54 -13.88
CA GLY A 12 5.55 -0.21 -14.62
C GLY A 12 6.64 -1.29 -14.60
N ALA A 13 6.33 -2.51 -14.11
CA ALA A 13 7.18 -3.66 -14.37
C ALA A 13 7.14 -4.02 -15.87
N VAL A 14 8.28 -4.44 -16.40
CA VAL A 14 8.42 -4.90 -17.79
C VAL A 14 8.80 -6.38 -17.77
N PRO A 15 7.81 -7.30 -17.61
CA PRO A 15 8.07 -8.73 -17.63
C PRO A 15 8.63 -9.17 -18.99
N ASP A 16 9.36 -10.29 -18.98
CA ASP A 16 9.90 -10.90 -20.21
C ASP A 16 10.73 -9.93 -21.07
N ARG A 17 11.50 -9.04 -20.42
CA ARG A 17 12.28 -8.01 -21.12
C ARG A 17 13.13 -8.62 -22.24
N GLY A 18 12.97 -8.07 -23.45
CA GLY A 18 13.64 -8.57 -24.66
C GLY A 18 12.79 -9.53 -25.49
N CYS A 19 11.63 -9.96 -25.01
CA CYS A 19 10.67 -10.70 -25.80
C CYS A 19 9.73 -9.77 -26.58
N PRO A 20 9.19 -10.19 -27.74
CA PRO A 20 8.29 -9.35 -28.54
C PRO A 20 7.02 -8.90 -27.79
N TRP A 21 6.54 -9.71 -26.85
CA TRP A 21 5.33 -9.46 -26.05
C TRP A 21 5.57 -8.67 -24.76
N SER A 22 6.82 -8.32 -24.46
CA SER A 22 7.18 -7.68 -23.18
C SER A 22 6.39 -6.39 -22.90
N ARG A 23 6.13 -5.59 -23.95
CA ARG A 23 5.35 -4.35 -23.85
C ARG A 23 3.87 -4.60 -23.56
N GLU A 24 3.31 -5.66 -24.11
CA GLU A 24 1.92 -6.08 -23.85
C GLU A 24 1.78 -6.51 -22.40
N ARG A 25 2.77 -7.23 -21.85
CA ARG A 25 2.79 -7.65 -20.44
C ARG A 25 2.84 -6.48 -19.46
N GLU A 26 3.56 -5.42 -19.78
CA GLU A 26 3.57 -4.19 -18.98
C GLU A 26 2.17 -3.56 -18.93
N GLU A 27 1.50 -3.44 -20.07
CA GLU A 27 0.15 -2.85 -20.13
C GLU A 27 -0.90 -3.74 -19.42
N GLU A 28 -0.78 -5.06 -19.49
CA GLU A 28 -1.68 -5.98 -18.78
C GLU A 28 -1.70 -5.78 -17.26
N ILE A 29 -0.56 -5.39 -16.67
CA ILE A 29 -0.49 -5.08 -15.23
C ILE A 29 -1.33 -3.83 -14.93
N TRP A 30 -1.16 -2.77 -15.72
CA TRP A 30 -1.96 -1.55 -15.60
C TRP A 30 -3.45 -1.80 -15.82
N GLU A 31 -3.80 -2.54 -16.86
CA GLU A 31 -5.19 -2.89 -17.14
C GLU A 31 -5.82 -3.71 -16.01
N THR A 32 -5.06 -4.64 -15.44
CA THR A 32 -5.52 -5.44 -14.31
C THR A 32 -5.80 -4.55 -13.09
N PHE A 33 -4.91 -3.62 -12.77
CA PHE A 33 -5.13 -2.66 -11.70
C PHE A 33 -6.37 -1.78 -11.97
N ARG A 34 -6.50 -1.23 -13.19
CA ARG A 34 -7.68 -0.45 -13.59
C ARG A 34 -8.97 -1.25 -13.45
N ARG A 35 -8.96 -2.54 -13.81
CA ARG A 35 -10.13 -3.44 -13.66
C ARG A 35 -10.49 -3.68 -12.20
N VAL A 36 -9.51 -3.82 -11.31
CA VAL A 36 -9.77 -3.93 -9.87
C VAL A 36 -10.49 -2.67 -9.36
N ILE A 37 -9.98 -1.48 -9.71
CA ILE A 37 -10.61 -0.21 -9.29
C ILE A 37 -12.00 -0.04 -9.92
N ALA A 38 -12.18 -0.42 -11.17
CA ALA A 38 -13.51 -0.41 -11.83
C ALA A 38 -14.49 -1.35 -11.10
N GLY A 39 -14.03 -2.55 -10.69
CA GLY A 39 -14.84 -3.48 -9.91
C GLY A 39 -15.25 -2.92 -8.55
N ILE A 40 -14.36 -2.17 -7.89
CA ILE A 40 -14.70 -1.46 -6.64
C ILE A 40 -15.76 -0.38 -6.90
N ARG A 41 -15.66 0.35 -8.00
CA ARG A 41 -16.66 1.37 -8.36
C ARG A 41 -18.04 0.78 -8.64
N GLU A 42 -18.09 -0.39 -9.24
CA GLU A 42 -19.36 -1.12 -9.51
C GLU A 42 -19.92 -1.78 -8.24
N ASN A 43 -19.05 -2.29 -7.38
CA ASN A 43 -19.41 -2.97 -6.15
C ASN A 43 -18.60 -2.39 -4.98
N PRO A 44 -18.97 -1.23 -4.43
CA PRO A 44 -18.18 -0.52 -3.44
C PRO A 44 -17.81 -1.36 -2.23
N VAL A 45 -16.54 -1.23 -1.80
CA VAL A 45 -16.05 -1.76 -0.52
C VAL A 45 -15.71 -0.60 0.41
N ASP A 46 -15.70 -0.86 1.71
CA ASP A 46 -15.43 0.18 2.70
C ASP A 46 -13.97 0.61 2.68
N LEU A 47 -13.05 -0.36 2.58
CA LEU A 47 -11.61 -0.13 2.65
C LEU A 47 -10.85 -0.81 1.50
N LEU A 48 -9.80 -0.13 1.01
CA LEU A 48 -8.80 -0.69 0.09
C LEU A 48 -7.43 -0.52 0.74
N PHE A 49 -6.72 -1.62 0.93
CA PHE A 49 -5.35 -1.63 1.43
C PHE A 49 -4.37 -1.91 0.30
N ILE A 50 -3.35 -1.06 0.16
CA ILE A 50 -2.21 -1.25 -0.73
C ILE A 50 -0.96 -1.41 0.15
N ALA A 51 -0.57 -2.65 0.36
CA ALA A 51 0.46 -3.02 1.33
C ALA A 51 1.86 -3.09 0.70
N GLY A 52 2.29 -2.01 0.06
CA GLY A 52 3.63 -1.86 -0.51
C GLY A 52 3.76 -2.35 -1.95
N ASP A 53 4.83 -1.94 -2.59
CA ASP A 53 5.23 -2.30 -3.95
C ASP A 53 4.12 -2.08 -4.99
N LEU A 54 3.41 -0.95 -4.85
CA LEU A 54 2.44 -0.52 -5.86
C LEU A 54 3.12 -0.29 -7.20
N PHE A 55 4.33 0.28 -7.19
CA PHE A 55 5.16 0.47 -8.38
C PHE A 55 6.41 -0.43 -8.35
N HIS A 56 6.82 -0.93 -9.50
CA HIS A 56 8.02 -1.76 -9.62
C HIS A 56 9.33 -0.99 -9.44
N ARG A 57 9.28 0.31 -9.50
CA ARG A 57 10.38 1.26 -9.37
C ARG A 57 9.88 2.56 -8.77
N GLN A 58 10.76 3.53 -8.59
CA GLN A 58 10.34 4.87 -8.21
C GLN A 58 9.30 5.40 -9.20
N PRO A 59 8.09 5.75 -8.73
CA PRO A 59 7.03 6.24 -9.61
C PRO A 59 7.37 7.59 -10.21
N LEU A 60 6.90 7.81 -11.41
CA LEU A 60 6.95 9.11 -12.08
C LEU A 60 5.70 9.93 -11.73
N PRO A 61 5.77 11.27 -11.83
CA PRO A 61 4.62 12.13 -11.48
C PRO A 61 3.32 11.79 -12.23
N TYR A 62 3.42 11.40 -13.49
CA TYR A 62 2.23 11.05 -14.27
C TYR A 62 1.61 9.72 -13.83
N GLU A 63 2.44 8.76 -13.36
CA GLU A 63 1.97 7.48 -12.82
C GLU A 63 1.24 7.69 -11.48
N LEU A 64 1.80 8.51 -10.59
CA LEU A 64 1.12 8.90 -9.35
C LEU A 64 -0.21 9.60 -9.64
N LYS A 65 -0.22 10.48 -10.64
CA LYS A 65 -1.44 11.16 -11.05
C LYS A 65 -2.49 10.18 -11.56
N GLU A 66 -2.12 9.24 -12.42
CA GLU A 66 -3.04 8.22 -12.94
C GLU A 66 -3.65 7.38 -11.81
N VAL A 67 -2.82 6.88 -10.89
CA VAL A 67 -3.29 6.12 -9.74
C VAL A 67 -4.20 6.97 -8.84
N ASN A 68 -3.85 8.22 -8.61
CA ASN A 68 -4.68 9.13 -7.82
C ASN A 68 -6.03 9.43 -8.48
N ASP A 69 -6.07 9.58 -9.81
CA ASP A 69 -7.30 9.77 -10.57
C ASP A 69 -8.20 8.51 -10.46
N LEU A 70 -7.61 7.32 -10.49
CA LEU A 70 -8.33 6.06 -10.25
C LEU A 70 -8.92 6.00 -8.83
N PHE A 71 -8.14 6.33 -7.80
CA PHE A 71 -8.61 6.36 -6.41
C PHE A 71 -9.69 7.42 -6.18
N SER A 72 -9.54 8.60 -6.78
CA SER A 72 -10.57 9.64 -6.70
C SER A 72 -11.90 9.22 -7.34
N GLY A 73 -11.86 8.27 -8.27
CA GLY A 73 -13.05 7.67 -8.90
C GLY A 73 -13.82 6.69 -8.02
N ILE A 74 -13.34 6.40 -6.80
CA ILE A 74 -13.99 5.54 -5.79
C ILE A 74 -14.09 6.27 -4.43
N PRO A 75 -14.73 7.45 -4.36
CA PRO A 75 -14.66 8.34 -3.19
C PRO A 75 -15.28 7.74 -1.92
N GLU A 76 -16.17 6.77 -2.04
CA GLU A 76 -16.80 6.07 -0.92
C GLU A 76 -15.87 5.03 -0.26
N THR A 77 -14.80 4.62 -0.95
CA THR A 77 -13.82 3.65 -0.45
C THR A 77 -12.64 4.39 0.18
N ARG A 78 -12.30 4.09 1.43
CA ARG A 78 -11.07 4.57 2.08
C ARG A 78 -9.88 3.78 1.59
N VAL A 79 -8.89 4.44 1.03
CA VAL A 79 -7.65 3.82 0.53
C VAL A 79 -6.53 4.06 1.52
N TYR A 80 -5.88 3.00 1.97
CA TYR A 80 -4.69 3.05 2.81
C TYR A 80 -3.50 2.53 2.02
N LEU A 81 -2.51 3.39 1.80
CA LEU A 81 -1.39 3.17 0.90
C LEU A 81 -0.07 3.29 1.65
N MET A 82 0.84 2.37 1.42
CA MET A 82 2.23 2.43 1.86
C MET A 82 3.17 2.05 0.71
N ALA A 83 4.39 2.58 0.75
CA ALA A 83 5.46 2.19 -0.16
C ALA A 83 6.19 0.95 0.39
N GLY A 84 6.61 0.06 -0.50
CA GLY A 84 7.41 -1.12 -0.20
C GLY A 84 8.88 -0.97 -0.58
N GLU A 85 9.55 -2.09 -0.89
CA GLU A 85 10.99 -2.11 -1.17
C GLU A 85 11.36 -1.58 -2.56
N ARG A 86 10.45 -1.65 -3.54
CA ARG A 86 10.70 -1.21 -4.91
C ARG A 86 10.42 0.27 -5.10
N ASP A 87 9.36 0.74 -4.48
CA ASP A 87 8.89 2.12 -4.59
C ASP A 87 9.15 2.95 -3.31
N TYR A 88 10.15 2.55 -2.51
CA TYR A 88 10.49 3.17 -1.22
C TYR A 88 10.69 4.68 -1.28
N LEU A 89 10.54 5.36 -0.15
CA LEU A 89 10.59 6.81 -0.01
C LEU A 89 12.03 7.36 0.03
N LYS A 90 12.79 7.19 -1.05
CA LYS A 90 14.11 7.83 -1.14
C LYS A 90 13.98 9.36 -1.05
N GLU A 91 15.09 10.05 -0.78
CA GLU A 91 15.13 11.48 -0.50
C GLU A 91 14.38 12.33 -1.56
N ASN A 92 14.53 12.01 -2.83
CA ASN A 92 13.89 12.71 -3.95
C ASN A 92 12.69 11.95 -4.54
N SER A 93 12.04 11.06 -3.77
CA SER A 93 10.83 10.37 -4.22
C SER A 93 9.67 11.35 -4.40
N PHE A 94 8.97 11.25 -5.52
CA PHE A 94 7.78 12.05 -5.78
C PHE A 94 6.64 11.77 -4.82
N TYR A 95 6.60 10.60 -4.17
CA TYR A 95 5.66 10.31 -3.09
C TYR A 95 5.68 11.37 -1.97
N ARG A 96 6.86 11.92 -1.66
CA ARG A 96 7.04 12.88 -0.54
C ARG A 96 6.33 14.21 -0.76
N THR A 97 6.14 14.61 -2.01
CA THR A 97 5.54 15.89 -2.38
C THR A 97 4.17 15.75 -3.05
N PHE A 98 3.74 14.52 -3.29
CA PHE A 98 2.48 14.26 -3.97
C PHE A 98 1.29 14.46 -3.04
N THR A 99 0.27 15.15 -3.54
CA THR A 99 -0.99 15.36 -2.83
C THR A 99 -2.03 14.34 -3.30
N TRP A 100 -2.40 13.45 -2.42
CA TRP A 100 -3.39 12.41 -2.68
C TRP A 100 -4.82 12.92 -2.59
N ALA A 101 -5.74 12.22 -3.22
CA ALA A 101 -7.17 12.47 -3.12
C ALA A 101 -7.66 12.32 -1.65
N PRO A 102 -8.76 13.00 -1.26
CA PRO A 102 -9.23 13.03 0.13
C PRO A 102 -9.57 11.68 0.75
N ASN A 103 -9.88 10.68 -0.08
CA ASN A 103 -10.16 9.32 0.36
C ASN A 103 -8.91 8.44 0.52
N VAL A 104 -7.71 8.98 0.23
CA VAL A 104 -6.44 8.25 0.32
C VAL A 104 -5.67 8.70 1.55
N THR A 105 -5.27 7.74 2.36
CA THR A 105 -4.34 7.89 3.47
C THR A 105 -3.02 7.22 3.10
N PHE A 106 -1.98 8.00 2.91
CA PHE A 106 -0.63 7.52 2.66
C PHE A 106 0.19 7.53 3.96
N PHE A 107 0.95 6.47 4.23
CA PHE A 107 1.87 6.38 5.36
C PHE A 107 3.26 6.89 4.94
N PRO A 108 3.68 8.09 5.36
CA PRO A 108 4.84 8.76 4.74
C PRO A 108 6.19 8.48 5.42
N GLU A 109 6.26 7.60 6.43
CA GLU A 109 7.44 7.40 7.27
C GLU A 109 7.81 5.93 7.42
N GLU A 110 9.11 5.63 7.64
CA GLU A 110 9.61 4.30 8.02
C GLU A 110 9.41 4.05 9.54
N LYS A 111 8.24 4.39 10.00
CA LYS A 111 7.81 4.17 11.38
C LYS A 111 6.32 3.86 11.38
N VAL A 112 5.94 2.80 12.10
CA VAL A 112 4.52 2.44 12.21
C VAL A 112 3.75 3.59 12.88
N THR A 113 2.81 4.13 12.14
CA THR A 113 1.86 5.13 12.61
C THR A 113 0.46 4.58 12.57
N CYS A 114 -0.46 5.18 13.33
CA CYS A 114 -1.85 4.75 13.44
C CYS A 114 -2.77 5.86 12.98
N VAL A 115 -3.69 5.53 12.10
CA VAL A 115 -4.77 6.42 11.66
C VAL A 115 -6.10 5.85 12.11
N LYS A 116 -6.90 6.68 12.77
CA LYS A 116 -8.27 6.32 13.18
C LYS A 116 -9.24 6.71 12.06
N ASP A 117 -9.95 5.72 11.53
CA ASP A 117 -11.12 5.96 10.70
C ASP A 117 -12.38 5.94 11.56
N THR A 118 -12.97 7.12 11.74
CA THR A 118 -14.17 7.28 12.57
C THR A 118 -15.43 6.80 11.87
N GLN A 119 -15.45 6.76 10.54
CA GLN A 119 -16.59 6.31 9.76
C GLN A 119 -16.83 4.81 9.95
N PHE A 120 -15.76 4.02 9.97
CA PHE A 120 -15.84 2.56 10.08
C PHE A 120 -15.44 2.03 11.46
N GLY A 121 -15.00 2.90 12.37
CA GLY A 121 -14.59 2.52 13.73
C GLY A 121 -13.32 1.66 13.74
N VAL A 122 -12.41 1.86 12.76
CA VAL A 122 -11.19 1.08 12.62
C VAL A 122 -9.95 1.93 12.90
N TYR A 123 -8.90 1.28 13.35
CA TYR A 123 -7.57 1.84 13.52
C TYR A 123 -6.62 1.13 12.57
N VAL A 124 -6.11 1.86 11.59
CA VAL A 124 -5.20 1.31 10.57
C VAL A 124 -3.78 1.74 10.89
N TYR A 125 -2.90 0.75 10.99
CA TYR A 125 -1.48 0.93 11.26
C TYR A 125 -0.69 0.60 9.99
N GLY A 126 0.31 1.41 9.70
CA GLY A 126 1.17 1.20 8.54
C GLY A 126 2.43 2.04 8.62
N MET A 127 3.38 1.71 7.78
CA MET A 127 4.60 2.47 7.55
C MET A 127 5.05 2.27 6.11
N SER A 128 5.75 3.22 5.52
CA SER A 128 6.43 3.03 4.24
C SER A 128 7.91 2.76 4.43
N TYR A 129 8.53 2.11 3.47
CA TYR A 129 9.97 1.93 3.42
C TYR A 129 10.64 3.25 3.00
N GLU A 130 11.73 3.63 3.66
CA GLU A 130 12.65 4.70 3.22
C GLU A 130 13.94 4.11 2.63
N HIS A 131 14.12 2.81 2.75
CA HIS A 131 15.25 2.05 2.25
C HIS A 131 14.77 0.82 1.47
N SER A 132 15.51 0.45 0.43
CA SER A 132 15.18 -0.74 -0.38
C SER A 132 15.38 -2.06 0.37
N GLN A 133 16.06 -2.05 1.49
CA GLN A 133 16.28 -3.21 2.35
C GLN A 133 16.17 -2.80 3.82
N ILE A 134 15.31 -3.45 4.55
CA ILE A 134 15.14 -3.26 5.99
C ILE A 134 15.41 -4.62 6.65
N ARG A 135 16.52 -4.72 7.38
CA ARG A 135 16.91 -5.96 8.09
C ARG A 135 16.44 -5.98 9.55
N GLN A 136 15.91 -4.85 10.01
CA GLN A 136 15.42 -4.71 11.38
C GLN A 136 13.93 -5.05 11.43
N PRO A 137 13.47 -5.73 12.50
CA PRO A 137 12.05 -6.08 12.66
C PRO A 137 11.25 -4.86 13.15
N LEU A 138 10.99 -3.89 12.26
CA LEU A 138 10.37 -2.61 12.61
C LEU A 138 8.92 -2.73 13.12
N TYR A 139 8.29 -3.87 12.89
CA TYR A 139 6.95 -4.16 13.42
C TYR A 139 6.97 -4.76 14.83
N ASP A 140 8.15 -5.17 15.32
CA ASP A 140 8.27 -5.75 16.65
C ASP A 140 7.93 -4.72 17.73
N GLY A 141 7.18 -5.16 18.71
CA GLY A 141 6.76 -4.27 19.80
C GLY A 141 5.61 -3.33 19.48
N VAL A 142 5.13 -3.29 18.24
CA VAL A 142 3.91 -2.54 17.88
C VAL A 142 2.72 -3.13 18.66
N ARG A 143 1.91 -2.25 19.22
CA ARG A 143 0.71 -2.63 19.98
C ARG A 143 -0.46 -1.78 19.56
N PRO A 144 -1.65 -2.36 19.44
CA PRO A 144 -2.86 -1.58 19.22
C PRO A 144 -3.12 -0.63 20.39
N VAL A 145 -3.70 0.52 20.09
CA VAL A 145 -4.19 1.43 21.14
C VAL A 145 -5.31 0.73 21.91
N LYS A 146 -5.37 0.93 23.23
CA LYS A 146 -6.38 0.28 24.08
C LYS A 146 -7.74 0.92 23.87
N ASN A 147 -8.60 0.25 23.14
CA ASN A 147 -10.01 0.60 22.91
C ASN A 147 -10.75 -0.59 22.28
N ASP A 148 -12.07 -0.46 22.08
CA ASP A 148 -12.93 -1.50 21.55
C ASP A 148 -13.05 -1.50 20.01
N GLY A 149 -12.19 -0.78 19.30
CA GLY A 149 -12.16 -0.71 17.84
C GLY A 149 -11.51 -1.92 17.18
N VAL A 150 -11.71 -2.04 15.89
CA VAL A 150 -11.00 -3.02 15.06
C VAL A 150 -9.60 -2.45 14.72
N HIS A 151 -8.57 -3.24 14.97
CA HIS A 151 -7.18 -2.86 14.69
C HIS A 151 -6.66 -3.65 13.50
N ILE A 152 -6.15 -2.95 12.49
CA ILE A 152 -5.64 -3.53 11.25
C ILE A 152 -4.22 -3.01 11.04
N LEU A 153 -3.24 -3.91 11.04
CA LEU A 153 -1.87 -3.59 10.66
C LEU A 153 -1.66 -4.01 9.21
N ILE A 154 -1.36 -3.04 8.34
CA ILE A 154 -0.84 -3.32 7.01
C ILE A 154 0.68 -3.34 7.07
N ALA A 155 1.29 -4.41 6.57
CA ALA A 155 2.72 -4.63 6.63
C ALA A 155 3.24 -5.12 5.28
N HIS A 156 4.46 -4.73 4.95
CA HIS A 156 5.20 -5.21 3.80
C HIS A 156 6.50 -5.86 4.27
N GLY A 157 6.90 -6.99 3.64
CA GLY A 157 8.09 -7.73 4.03
C GLY A 157 7.77 -9.10 4.64
N GLY A 158 8.63 -9.57 5.55
CA GLY A 158 8.40 -10.82 6.29
C GLY A 158 9.59 -11.78 6.34
N ASP A 159 10.60 -11.64 5.47
CA ASP A 159 11.84 -12.41 5.54
C ASP A 159 12.97 -11.64 6.23
N GLU A 160 14.13 -12.31 6.43
CA GLU A 160 15.28 -11.72 7.12
C GLU A 160 15.88 -10.48 6.44
N SER A 161 15.63 -10.31 5.14
CA SER A 161 16.17 -9.21 4.33
C SER A 161 15.16 -8.07 4.13
N HIS A 162 13.88 -8.37 4.31
CA HIS A 162 12.78 -7.49 3.98
C HIS A 162 11.86 -7.32 5.20
N CYS A 163 12.31 -6.53 6.15
CA CYS A 163 11.60 -6.20 7.39
C CYS A 163 10.99 -7.44 8.08
N PRO A 164 11.77 -8.21 8.82
CA PRO A 164 11.31 -9.44 9.46
C PRO A 164 10.01 -9.22 10.23
N LEU A 165 9.06 -10.14 10.11
CA LEU A 165 7.72 -10.01 10.66
C LEU A 165 7.36 -11.22 11.51
N ASN A 166 7.11 -11.01 12.80
CA ASN A 166 6.61 -12.03 13.71
C ASN A 166 5.08 -11.97 13.83
N THR A 167 4.39 -12.62 12.87
CA THR A 167 2.92 -12.62 12.81
C THR A 167 2.27 -13.19 14.07
N ALA A 168 2.87 -14.20 14.71
CA ALA A 168 2.34 -14.79 15.94
C ALA A 168 2.40 -13.79 17.10
N ALA A 169 3.49 -13.01 17.21
CA ALA A 169 3.62 -11.98 18.23
C ALA A 169 2.63 -10.82 18.00
N LEU A 170 2.41 -10.44 16.75
CA LEU A 170 1.44 -9.39 16.39
C LEU A 170 -0.01 -9.82 16.65
N ALA A 171 -0.37 -11.05 16.28
CA ALA A 171 -1.68 -11.61 16.61
C ALA A 171 -1.90 -11.70 18.14
N GLY A 172 -0.87 -12.14 18.89
CA GLY A 172 -0.89 -12.13 20.36
C GLY A 172 -0.97 -10.74 20.98
N ALA A 173 -0.58 -9.69 20.24
CA ALA A 173 -0.70 -8.29 20.65
C ALA A 173 -2.10 -7.69 20.40
N GLY A 174 -2.93 -8.33 19.57
CA GLY A 174 -4.30 -7.91 19.30
C GLY A 174 -4.56 -7.33 17.90
N PHE A 175 -3.66 -7.63 16.94
CA PHE A 175 -3.91 -7.35 15.50
C PHE A 175 -4.59 -8.52 14.80
#